data_f72eae6808b3133cd41452328306271e
#
_entry.id   f72eae6808b3133cd41452328306271e
#
_cell.length_a   1.000
_cell.length_b   1.000
_cell.length_c   1.000
_cell.angle_alpha   90.00
_cell.angle_beta   90.00
_cell.angle_gamma   90.00
#
_symmetry.space_group_name_H-M   'P 1'
#
loop_
_entity.id
_entity.type
_entity.pdbx_description
1 polymer ?
#
loop_
_entity_poly.entity_id
_entity_poly.type
_entity_poly.pdbx_seq_one_letter_code
_entity_poly.pdbx_strand_id
1 'polypeptide(L)'
;MNLLFISLGCDKNLVDTEKMLALIRDQVFGALRRLTPAKLEGRDRGDLISLITADIEALEVFYAHTISPICIACICVIGMTGFAASYHILPALVLLAGYLLVGVALPVWSAKRGDKVAREYRQALADTNSYLLESLRGLRDILQYQNTAARAEGITAHSETLGEKQKALKYREGLTVAITNTLILLTVLAVLGVSLNLYQSGKMGVEGVLVCTLSALSSFGPVVALANLGVGLTQVFASADRVLDLLEEEPVTVDVTDGTDTAFAGAAAEHVNFAYAKEEVLHDLSLTIPEKKIVGITGRSGSGKSTFLRLLMRFWDVQDGSVSVDGTDVRKIPTKHLRDMESYVTQETHLFHDSIANNIAIAKPGASREEIMEAAKKASIHDFIMTLPKGYDTEVGELGDTLSGGEKQRIGIARAFLHECPLILLDEPTSNLDSLNEGIILKSLKESAKKKTVVLVSHRVSTMNVADVVYEMENGRIS
;
A
#
# COMPACT_ATOMS: atom_id res chain seq x y z
N MET A 1 11.87 10.81 -18.52
CA MET A 1 10.43 10.53 -18.67
C MET A 1 9.72 11.83 -19.08
N ASN A 2 9.39 11.98 -20.39
CA ASN A 2 8.78 13.21 -20.92
C ASN A 2 7.26 13.05 -20.89
N LEU A 3 6.63 13.56 -19.83
CA LEU A 3 5.19 13.70 -19.73
C LEU A 3 4.85 15.18 -19.61
N LEU A 4 4.86 15.89 -20.72
CA LEU A 4 4.33 17.24 -20.82
C LEU A 4 3.04 17.17 -21.63
N PHE A 5 1.89 16.99 -20.97
CA PHE A 5 0.59 17.20 -21.56
C PHE A 5 -0.06 18.44 -20.95
N ILE A 6 -0.08 19.52 -21.71
CA ILE A 6 -0.90 20.70 -21.40
C ILE A 6 -2.26 20.47 -22.06
N SER A 7 -3.27 20.13 -21.28
CA SER A 7 -4.65 20.13 -21.73
C SER A 7 -5.44 21.20 -20.99
N LEU A 8 -5.91 22.20 -21.70
CA LEU A 8 -6.75 23.27 -21.20
C LEU A 8 -8.22 22.95 -21.47
N GLY A 9 -8.92 22.51 -20.42
CA GLY A 9 -10.38 22.60 -20.33
C GLY A 9 -11.21 21.43 -20.86
N CYS A 10 -12.23 21.03 -20.10
CA CYS A 10 -13.35 20.12 -20.36
C CYS A 10 -13.10 18.60 -20.30
N ASP A 11 -14.14 17.82 -20.42
CA ASP A 11 -14.27 16.36 -20.25
C ASP A 11 -13.09 15.49 -20.76
N LYS A 12 -12.31 15.97 -21.70
CA LYS A 12 -11.06 15.33 -22.13
C LYS A 12 -10.01 15.23 -21.04
N ASN A 13 -9.95 16.22 -20.14
CA ASN A 13 -8.98 16.20 -19.01
C ASN A 13 -9.29 15.07 -18.04
N LEU A 14 -10.56 14.78 -17.81
CA LEU A 14 -10.99 13.69 -16.92
C LEU A 14 -10.53 12.33 -17.49
N VAL A 15 -10.75 12.09 -18.76
CA VAL A 15 -10.36 10.84 -19.45
C VAL A 15 -8.84 10.66 -19.49
N ASP A 16 -8.08 11.73 -19.71
CA ASP A 16 -6.61 11.67 -19.74
C ASP A 16 -6.03 11.49 -18.31
N THR A 17 -6.66 12.08 -17.31
CA THR A 17 -6.31 11.90 -15.90
C THR A 17 -6.60 10.47 -15.44
N GLU A 18 -7.77 9.91 -15.78
CA GLU A 18 -8.10 8.51 -15.48
C GLU A 18 -7.12 7.52 -16.10
N LYS A 19 -6.70 7.74 -17.35
CA LYS A 19 -5.68 6.90 -18.00
C LYS A 19 -4.33 7.00 -17.31
N MET A 20 -3.94 8.19 -16.89
CA MET A 20 -2.70 8.41 -16.16
C MET A 20 -2.73 7.70 -14.79
N LEU A 21 -3.85 7.80 -14.08
CA LEU A 21 -4.05 7.10 -12.82
C LEU A 21 -3.99 5.58 -12.99
N ALA A 22 -4.64 5.06 -14.03
CA ALA A 22 -4.57 3.63 -14.35
C ALA A 22 -3.13 3.19 -14.60
N LEU A 23 -2.32 3.99 -15.32
CA LEU A 23 -0.90 3.71 -15.53
C LEU A 23 -0.09 3.77 -14.23
N ILE A 24 -0.34 4.76 -13.37
CA ILE A 24 0.35 4.86 -12.06
C ILE A 24 -0.01 3.67 -11.18
N ARG A 25 -1.31 3.31 -11.11
CA ARG A 25 -1.78 2.13 -10.36
C ARG A 25 -1.15 0.85 -10.87
N ASP A 26 -1.03 0.67 -12.18
CA ASP A 26 -0.38 -0.48 -12.79
C ASP A 26 1.12 -0.54 -12.44
N GLN A 27 1.82 0.60 -12.51
CA GLN A 27 3.23 0.68 -12.11
C GLN A 27 3.43 0.40 -10.62
N VAL A 28 2.58 0.97 -9.75
CA VAL A 28 2.61 0.71 -8.31
C VAL A 28 2.33 -0.75 -8.01
N PHE A 29 1.33 -1.35 -8.65
CA PHE A 29 1.05 -2.78 -8.52
C PHE A 29 2.21 -3.64 -9.01
N GLY A 30 2.83 -3.25 -10.13
CA GLY A 30 4.05 -3.89 -10.65
C GLY A 30 5.22 -3.82 -9.67
N ALA A 31 5.42 -2.67 -9.00
CA ALA A 31 6.43 -2.50 -7.96
C ALA A 31 6.13 -3.36 -6.73
N LEU A 32 4.89 -3.34 -6.23
CA LEU A 32 4.47 -4.19 -5.11
C LEU A 32 4.70 -5.67 -5.41
N ARG A 33 4.35 -6.14 -6.61
CA ARG A 33 4.60 -7.53 -7.02
C ARG A 33 6.08 -7.87 -7.01
N ARG A 34 6.95 -6.96 -7.49
CA ARG A 34 8.40 -7.12 -7.49
C ARG A 34 9.01 -7.14 -6.09
N LEU A 35 8.44 -6.38 -5.15
CA LEU A 35 8.91 -6.26 -3.77
C LEU A 35 8.40 -7.39 -2.87
N THR A 36 7.34 -8.09 -3.29
CA THR A 36 6.71 -9.19 -2.53
C THR A 36 7.56 -10.47 -2.61
N PRO A 37 7.63 -11.29 -1.51
CA PRO A 37 7.08 -10.98 -0.19
C PRO A 37 8.05 -10.20 0.71
N ALA A 38 9.35 -10.24 0.43
CA ALA A 38 10.42 -9.87 1.34
C ALA A 38 10.32 -8.44 1.89
N LYS A 39 10.06 -7.46 1.04
CA LYS A 39 9.98 -6.04 1.43
C LYS A 39 8.63 -5.63 2.01
N LEU A 40 7.57 -6.40 1.71
CA LEU A 40 6.22 -6.07 2.18
C LEU A 40 5.86 -6.80 3.49
N GLU A 41 6.59 -7.86 3.83
CA GLU A 41 6.41 -8.55 5.11
C GLU A 41 6.85 -7.64 6.27
N GLY A 42 5.92 -7.41 7.22
CA GLY A 42 6.13 -6.48 8.33
C GLY A 42 5.72 -5.02 8.06
N ARG A 43 5.38 -4.63 6.83
CA ARG A 43 4.76 -3.32 6.56
C ARG A 43 3.30 -3.30 6.99
N ASP A 44 2.85 -2.15 7.48
CA ASP A 44 1.44 -1.96 7.82
C ASP A 44 0.59 -2.02 6.53
N ARG A 45 -0.38 -2.93 6.52
CA ARG A 45 -1.33 -3.08 5.41
C ARG A 45 -2.15 -1.82 5.16
N GLY A 46 -2.49 -1.09 6.23
CA GLY A 46 -3.21 0.17 6.15
C GLY A 46 -2.41 1.25 5.44
N ASP A 47 -1.10 1.30 5.66
CA ASP A 47 -0.20 2.23 4.97
C ASP A 47 -0.10 1.93 3.47
N LEU A 48 0.01 0.65 3.09
CA LEU A 48 0.01 0.24 1.68
C LEU A 48 -1.33 0.56 0.98
N ILE A 49 -2.46 0.34 1.66
CA ILE A 49 -3.78 0.70 1.13
C ILE A 49 -3.87 2.22 0.95
N SER A 50 -3.44 3.00 1.95
CA SER A 50 -3.41 4.47 1.87
C SER A 50 -2.57 4.96 0.70
N LEU A 51 -1.41 4.33 0.44
CA LEU A 51 -0.54 4.67 -0.69
C LEU A 51 -1.24 4.40 -2.03
N ILE A 52 -1.91 3.25 -2.20
CA ILE A 52 -2.59 2.88 -3.46
C ILE A 52 -3.84 3.73 -3.71
N THR A 53 -4.50 4.21 -2.64
CA THR A 53 -5.74 5.00 -2.74
C THR A 53 -5.46 6.49 -2.58
N ALA A 54 -5.26 6.95 -1.34
CA ALA A 54 -5.20 8.37 -1.00
C ALA A 54 -4.00 9.11 -1.62
N ASP A 55 -2.80 8.48 -1.70
CA ASP A 55 -1.65 9.14 -2.27
C ASP A 55 -1.73 9.26 -3.78
N ILE A 56 -2.26 8.23 -4.47
CA ILE A 56 -2.48 8.31 -5.92
C ILE A 56 -3.59 9.32 -6.25
N GLU A 57 -4.67 9.37 -5.46
CA GLU A 57 -5.72 10.39 -5.61
C GLU A 57 -5.18 11.81 -5.38
N ALA A 58 -4.25 11.99 -4.42
CA ALA A 58 -3.60 13.28 -4.21
C ALA A 58 -2.80 13.74 -5.44
N LEU A 59 -2.19 12.82 -6.18
CA LEU A 59 -1.52 13.12 -7.45
C LEU A 59 -2.51 13.54 -8.55
N GLU A 60 -3.70 12.92 -8.59
CA GLU A 60 -4.78 13.34 -9.49
C GLU A 60 -5.20 14.79 -9.23
N VAL A 61 -5.49 15.09 -7.96
CA VAL A 61 -5.86 16.45 -7.53
C VAL A 61 -4.79 17.47 -7.92
N PHE A 62 -3.51 17.11 -7.86
CA PHE A 62 -2.42 17.96 -8.29
C PHE A 62 -2.50 18.33 -9.78
N TYR A 63 -2.67 17.35 -10.66
CA TYR A 63 -2.77 17.58 -12.10
C TYR A 63 -4.00 18.41 -12.46
N ALA A 64 -5.17 18.05 -11.95
CA ALA A 64 -6.43 18.70 -12.27
C ALA A 64 -6.54 20.11 -11.65
N HIS A 65 -6.08 20.29 -10.42
CA HIS A 65 -6.35 21.49 -9.61
C HIS A 65 -5.14 22.37 -9.33
N THR A 66 -3.94 22.02 -9.82
CA THR A 66 -2.74 22.84 -9.57
C THR A 66 -2.19 23.45 -10.85
N ILE A 67 -1.98 22.67 -11.89
CA ILE A 67 -1.36 23.16 -13.14
C ILE A 67 -2.27 24.18 -13.83
N SER A 68 -3.57 23.87 -14.00
CA SER A 68 -4.52 24.75 -14.65
C SER A 68 -4.67 26.11 -13.94
N PRO A 69 -4.91 26.20 -12.62
CA PRO A 69 -4.95 27.48 -11.91
C PRO A 69 -3.65 28.28 -11.98
N ILE A 70 -2.48 27.62 -11.96
CA ILE A 70 -1.18 28.33 -12.11
C ILE A 70 -1.11 28.98 -13.49
N CYS A 71 -1.40 28.25 -14.56
CA CYS A 71 -1.39 28.78 -15.93
C CYS A 71 -2.40 29.92 -16.10
N ILE A 72 -3.63 29.75 -15.59
CA ILE A 72 -4.67 30.78 -15.65
C ILE A 72 -4.24 32.02 -14.89
N ALA A 73 -3.68 31.89 -13.68
CA ALA A 73 -3.20 33.01 -12.90
C ALA A 73 -2.06 33.75 -13.62
N CYS A 74 -1.07 33.03 -14.17
CA CYS A 74 0.02 33.65 -14.93
C CYS A 74 -0.48 34.40 -16.16
N ILE A 75 -1.37 33.81 -16.97
CA ILE A 75 -1.95 34.46 -18.15
C ILE A 75 -2.77 35.69 -17.74
N CYS A 76 -3.58 35.55 -16.68
CA CYS A 76 -4.38 36.64 -16.16
C CYS A 76 -3.50 37.83 -15.65
N VAL A 77 -2.48 37.52 -14.85
CA VAL A 77 -1.55 38.56 -14.32
C VAL A 77 -0.83 39.28 -15.45
N ILE A 78 -0.28 38.57 -16.43
CA ILE A 78 0.41 39.15 -17.59
C ILE A 78 -0.56 39.97 -18.44
N GLY A 79 -1.73 39.38 -18.78
CA GLY A 79 -2.73 40.01 -19.63
C GLY A 79 -3.29 41.30 -18.99
N MET A 80 -3.70 41.23 -17.72
CA MET A 80 -4.31 42.36 -17.03
C MET A 80 -3.28 43.50 -16.70
N THR A 81 -2.04 43.11 -16.38
CA THR A 81 -0.97 44.09 -16.20
C THR A 81 -0.63 44.76 -17.53
N GLY A 82 -0.54 44.00 -18.64
CA GLY A 82 -0.33 44.54 -19.98
C GLY A 82 -1.48 45.44 -20.45
N PHE A 83 -2.70 45.05 -20.13
CA PHE A 83 -3.89 45.85 -20.44
C PHE A 83 -3.91 47.18 -19.65
N ALA A 84 -3.62 47.15 -18.35
CA ALA A 84 -3.49 48.38 -17.57
C ALA A 84 -2.32 49.26 -18.05
N ALA A 85 -1.22 48.64 -18.49
CA ALA A 85 -0.06 49.36 -19.03
C ALA A 85 -0.36 50.09 -20.36
N SER A 86 -1.32 49.60 -21.15
CA SER A 86 -1.75 50.28 -22.39
C SER A 86 -2.40 51.66 -22.13
N TYR A 87 -2.93 51.86 -20.93
CA TYR A 87 -3.42 53.18 -20.49
C TYR A 87 -2.32 54.01 -19.82
N HIS A 88 -1.61 53.43 -18.84
CA HIS A 88 -0.45 54.04 -18.23
C HIS A 88 0.36 53.05 -17.39
N ILE A 89 1.70 53.18 -17.39
CA ILE A 89 2.62 52.27 -16.72
C ILE A 89 2.48 52.24 -15.18
N LEU A 90 2.17 53.37 -14.54
CA LEU A 90 2.14 53.48 -13.07
C LEU A 90 1.02 52.67 -12.44
N PRO A 91 -0.28 52.74 -12.88
CA PRO A 91 -1.33 51.86 -12.38
C PRO A 91 -1.02 50.38 -12.61
N ALA A 92 -0.39 50.02 -13.75
CA ALA A 92 0.00 48.65 -14.07
C ALA A 92 1.05 48.11 -13.09
N LEU A 93 2.05 48.94 -12.72
CA LEU A 93 3.06 48.54 -11.72
C LEU A 93 2.45 48.35 -10.31
N VAL A 94 1.52 49.24 -9.92
CA VAL A 94 0.80 49.05 -8.64
C VAL A 94 -0.02 47.79 -8.63
N LEU A 95 -0.71 47.47 -9.72
CA LEU A 95 -1.50 46.25 -9.88
C LEU A 95 -0.60 45.03 -9.84
N LEU A 96 0.52 45.02 -10.55
CA LEU A 96 1.51 43.94 -10.52
C LEU A 96 2.07 43.70 -9.10
N ALA A 97 2.40 44.80 -8.38
CA ALA A 97 2.86 44.71 -7.00
C ALA A 97 1.80 44.05 -6.09
N GLY A 98 0.51 44.40 -6.28
CA GLY A 98 -0.61 43.77 -5.60
C GLY A 98 -0.73 42.28 -5.88
N TYR A 99 -0.60 41.85 -7.14
CA TYR A 99 -0.61 40.45 -7.51
C TYR A 99 0.53 39.65 -6.86
N LEU A 100 1.76 40.20 -6.88
CA LEU A 100 2.91 39.56 -6.24
C LEU A 100 2.75 39.47 -4.71
N LEU A 101 2.16 40.48 -4.12
CA LEU A 101 1.94 40.55 -2.67
C LEU A 101 0.89 39.51 -2.22
N VAL A 102 -0.23 39.41 -2.94
CA VAL A 102 -1.33 38.47 -2.66
C VAL A 102 -0.99 37.09 -3.12
N GLY A 103 -0.43 36.91 -4.31
CA GLY A 103 -0.19 35.61 -4.94
C GLY A 103 1.08 34.89 -4.47
N VAL A 104 2.09 35.63 -4.00
CA VAL A 104 3.38 35.02 -3.62
C VAL A 104 3.76 35.37 -2.18
N ALA A 105 3.87 36.66 -1.82
CA ALA A 105 4.42 37.05 -0.53
C ALA A 105 3.56 36.59 0.65
N LEU A 106 2.24 36.75 0.56
CA LEU A 106 1.30 36.38 1.62
C LEU A 106 1.21 34.86 1.81
N PRO A 107 1.07 34.02 0.77
CA PRO A 107 1.08 32.58 0.91
C PRO A 107 2.37 32.01 1.54
N VAL A 108 3.55 32.50 1.08
CA VAL A 108 4.84 32.09 1.64
C VAL A 108 4.96 32.49 3.14
N TRP A 109 4.50 33.65 3.49
CA TRP A 109 4.49 34.13 4.89
C TRP A 109 3.52 33.32 5.75
N SER A 110 2.32 33.05 5.24
CA SER A 110 1.28 32.27 5.93
C SER A 110 1.71 30.82 6.14
N ALA A 111 2.31 30.17 5.10
CA ALA A 111 2.80 28.81 5.16
C ALA A 111 3.84 28.62 6.28
N LYS A 112 4.87 29.48 6.32
CA LYS A 112 5.91 29.42 7.36
C LYS A 112 5.38 29.53 8.79
N ARG A 113 4.30 30.25 9.02
CA ARG A 113 3.70 30.44 10.35
C ARG A 113 2.58 29.47 10.67
N GLY A 114 1.92 28.92 9.67
CA GLY A 114 0.78 28.00 9.81
C GLY A 114 1.15 26.55 10.11
N ASP A 115 2.34 26.12 9.72
CA ASP A 115 2.78 24.75 9.71
C ASP A 115 2.71 24.05 11.09
N LYS A 116 3.07 24.78 12.17
CA LYS A 116 2.97 24.23 13.54
C LYS A 116 1.53 23.90 13.95
N VAL A 117 0.59 24.83 13.73
CA VAL A 117 -0.82 24.65 14.12
C VAL A 117 -1.47 23.56 13.29
N ALA A 118 -1.15 23.47 12.00
CA ALA A 118 -1.64 22.43 11.12
C ALA A 118 -1.10 21.04 11.51
N ARG A 119 0.16 20.93 11.95
CA ARG A 119 0.73 19.68 12.49
C ARG A 119 0.05 19.26 13.78
N GLU A 120 -0.14 20.19 14.73
CA GLU A 120 -0.82 19.90 16.01
C GLU A 120 -2.25 19.41 15.79
N TYR A 121 -2.99 19.99 14.84
CA TYR A 121 -4.33 19.52 14.49
C TYR A 121 -4.30 18.11 13.88
N ARG A 122 -3.38 17.84 12.93
CA ARG A 122 -3.24 16.51 12.31
C ARG A 122 -2.87 15.43 13.33
N GLN A 123 -1.99 15.77 14.29
CA GLN A 123 -1.64 14.84 15.36
C GLN A 123 -2.85 14.55 16.25
N ALA A 124 -3.56 15.56 16.71
CA ALA A 124 -4.77 15.37 17.53
C ALA A 124 -5.86 14.58 16.79
N LEU A 125 -5.99 14.76 15.48
CA LEU A 125 -6.93 13.97 14.65
C LEU A 125 -6.49 12.50 14.58
N ALA A 126 -5.21 12.24 14.37
CA ALA A 126 -4.66 10.88 14.34
C ALA A 126 -4.85 10.17 15.70
N ASP A 127 -4.54 10.84 16.80
CA ASP A 127 -4.70 10.30 18.15
C ASP A 127 -6.18 9.99 18.46
N THR A 128 -7.09 10.89 18.07
CA THR A 128 -8.54 10.68 18.22
C THR A 128 -9.04 9.49 17.40
N ASN A 129 -8.62 9.39 16.13
CA ASN A 129 -9.00 8.28 15.26
C ASN A 129 -8.45 6.94 15.78
N SER A 130 -7.19 6.90 16.24
CA SER A 130 -6.59 5.70 16.82
C SER A 130 -7.38 5.26 18.06
N TYR A 131 -7.72 6.19 18.96
CA TYR A 131 -8.49 5.89 20.16
C TYR A 131 -9.90 5.35 19.85
N LEU A 132 -10.56 5.92 18.80
CA LEU A 132 -11.86 5.43 18.33
C LEU A 132 -11.75 4.02 17.73
N LEU A 133 -10.76 3.77 16.87
CA LEU A 133 -10.54 2.46 16.25
C LEU A 133 -10.23 1.38 17.29
N GLU A 134 -9.39 1.68 18.28
CA GLU A 134 -9.12 0.78 19.39
C GLU A 134 -10.41 0.49 20.18
N SER A 135 -11.23 1.51 20.42
CA SER A 135 -12.51 1.36 21.13
C SER A 135 -13.48 0.47 20.36
N LEU A 136 -13.54 0.59 19.04
CA LEU A 136 -14.40 -0.26 18.19
C LEU A 136 -13.87 -1.70 18.13
N ARG A 137 -12.56 -1.89 18.00
CA ARG A 137 -11.95 -3.24 17.99
C ARG A 137 -12.11 -3.95 19.33
N GLY A 138 -11.93 -3.21 20.43
CA GLY A 138 -12.09 -3.71 21.81
C GLY A 138 -13.52 -3.60 22.37
N LEU A 139 -14.54 -3.35 21.55
CA LEU A 139 -15.92 -3.09 22.03
C LEU A 139 -16.44 -4.24 22.89
N ARG A 140 -16.16 -5.49 22.53
CA ARG A 140 -16.55 -6.68 23.28
C ARG A 140 -15.96 -6.67 24.69
N ASP A 141 -14.68 -6.34 24.82
CA ASP A 141 -13.98 -6.30 26.10
C ASP A 141 -14.46 -5.13 26.96
N ILE A 142 -14.69 -3.96 26.32
CA ILE A 142 -15.27 -2.78 26.99
C ILE A 142 -16.62 -3.11 27.62
N LEU A 143 -17.49 -3.84 26.88
CA LEU A 143 -18.79 -4.26 27.37
C LEU A 143 -18.66 -5.34 28.46
N GLN A 144 -17.79 -6.34 28.26
CA GLN A 144 -17.56 -7.43 29.21
C GLN A 144 -17.07 -6.91 30.57
N TYR A 145 -16.14 -5.94 30.57
CA TYR A 145 -15.58 -5.37 31.80
C TYR A 145 -16.32 -4.10 32.28
N GLN A 146 -17.47 -3.77 31.70
CA GLN A 146 -18.34 -2.62 32.07
C GLN A 146 -17.57 -1.28 32.06
N ASN A 147 -16.60 -1.11 31.17
CA ASN A 147 -15.74 0.09 31.10
C ASN A 147 -16.25 1.15 30.11
N THR A 148 -17.54 1.10 29.77
CA THR A 148 -18.16 1.96 28.76
C THR A 148 -18.09 3.44 29.11
N ALA A 149 -18.34 3.76 30.41
CA ALA A 149 -18.35 5.16 30.86
C ALA A 149 -16.98 5.82 30.77
N ALA A 150 -15.92 5.16 31.25
CA ALA A 150 -14.56 5.68 31.19
C ALA A 150 -14.07 5.81 29.74
N ARG A 151 -14.47 4.86 28.86
CA ARG A 151 -14.10 4.94 27.44
C ARG A 151 -14.84 6.07 26.72
N ALA A 152 -16.12 6.31 27.04
CA ALA A 152 -16.90 7.44 26.52
C ALA A 152 -16.32 8.79 26.97
N GLU A 153 -15.90 8.91 28.23
CA GLU A 153 -15.23 10.09 28.76
C GLU A 153 -13.91 10.35 28.04
N GLY A 154 -13.11 9.30 27.77
CA GLY A 154 -11.90 9.38 26.98
C GLY A 154 -12.15 9.89 25.55
N ILE A 155 -13.19 9.39 24.86
CA ILE A 155 -13.58 9.86 23.53
C ILE A 155 -13.95 11.35 23.56
N THR A 156 -14.68 11.77 24.59
CA THR A 156 -15.07 13.17 24.78
C THR A 156 -13.83 14.06 24.97
N ALA A 157 -12.89 13.67 25.83
CA ALA A 157 -11.65 14.42 26.08
C ALA A 157 -10.78 14.56 24.82
N HIS A 158 -10.62 13.48 24.01
CA HIS A 158 -9.94 13.54 22.74
C HIS A 158 -10.65 14.46 21.74
N SER A 159 -11.99 14.41 21.68
CA SER A 159 -12.82 15.25 20.82
C SER A 159 -12.73 16.75 21.21
N GLU A 160 -12.71 17.07 22.50
CA GLU A 160 -12.52 18.43 22.99
C GLU A 160 -11.14 18.97 22.59
N THR A 161 -10.08 18.18 22.81
CA THR A 161 -8.70 18.56 22.40
C THR A 161 -8.63 18.81 20.89
N LEU A 162 -9.22 17.91 20.09
CA LEU A 162 -9.31 18.07 18.63
C LEU A 162 -10.06 19.34 18.25
N GLY A 163 -11.19 19.63 18.93
CA GLY A 163 -11.99 20.84 18.72
C GLY A 163 -11.22 22.13 18.98
N GLU A 164 -10.39 22.18 20.03
CA GLU A 164 -9.53 23.32 20.34
C GLU A 164 -8.47 23.53 19.24
N LYS A 165 -7.82 22.47 18.78
CA LYS A 165 -6.83 22.55 17.69
C LYS A 165 -7.48 22.96 16.37
N GLN A 166 -8.66 22.45 16.08
CA GLN A 166 -9.44 22.84 14.90
C GLN A 166 -9.82 24.31 14.94
N LYS A 167 -10.28 24.82 16.10
CA LYS A 167 -10.60 26.24 16.30
C LYS A 167 -9.37 27.13 16.03
N ALA A 168 -8.20 26.75 16.55
CA ALA A 168 -6.96 27.50 16.32
C ALA A 168 -6.58 27.53 14.83
N LEU A 169 -6.74 26.41 14.12
CA LEU A 169 -6.49 26.30 12.68
C LEU A 169 -7.46 27.21 11.91
N LYS A 170 -8.77 27.11 12.19
CA LYS A 170 -9.81 27.90 11.51
C LYS A 170 -9.70 29.39 11.78
N TYR A 171 -9.29 29.78 12.96
CA TYR A 171 -9.00 31.19 13.27
C TYR A 171 -7.87 31.73 12.40
N ARG A 172 -6.80 30.95 12.22
CA ARG A 172 -5.68 31.34 11.33
C ARG A 172 -6.08 31.42 9.87
N GLU A 173 -6.84 30.44 9.38
CA GLU A 173 -7.38 30.48 8.01
C GLU A 173 -8.22 31.76 7.80
N GLY A 174 -9.13 32.05 8.72
CA GLY A 174 -9.96 33.25 8.68
C GLY A 174 -9.12 34.54 8.70
N LEU A 175 -8.07 34.62 9.52
CA LEU A 175 -7.16 35.75 9.56
C LEU A 175 -6.42 35.94 8.22
N THR A 176 -5.95 34.87 7.61
CA THR A 176 -5.29 34.91 6.29
C THR A 176 -6.25 35.42 5.23
N VAL A 177 -7.49 34.94 5.19
CA VAL A 177 -8.53 35.43 4.26
C VAL A 177 -8.81 36.92 4.50
N ALA A 178 -8.91 37.38 5.76
CA ALA A 178 -9.15 38.78 6.09
C ALA A 178 -7.99 39.66 5.62
N ILE A 179 -6.74 39.25 5.82
CA ILE A 179 -5.54 39.96 5.34
C ILE A 179 -5.53 40.02 3.82
N THR A 180 -5.83 38.91 3.13
CA THR A 180 -5.92 38.82 1.67
C THR A 180 -6.89 39.86 1.13
N ASN A 181 -8.13 39.86 1.64
CA ASN A 181 -9.17 40.77 1.19
C ASN A 181 -8.81 42.24 1.47
N THR A 182 -8.18 42.51 2.61
CA THR A 182 -7.68 43.86 2.95
C THR A 182 -6.61 44.32 1.98
N LEU A 183 -5.64 43.45 1.64
CA LEU A 183 -4.58 43.77 0.68
C LEU A 183 -5.12 44.04 -0.73
N ILE A 184 -6.12 43.23 -1.15
CA ILE A 184 -6.81 43.45 -2.43
C ILE A 184 -7.49 44.81 -2.45
N LEU A 185 -8.25 45.15 -1.40
CA LEU A 185 -8.92 46.45 -1.28
C LEU A 185 -7.93 47.62 -1.32
N LEU A 186 -6.84 47.53 -0.55
CA LEU A 186 -5.77 48.54 -0.55
C LEU A 186 -5.12 48.68 -1.91
N THR A 187 -4.90 47.59 -2.64
CA THR A 187 -4.35 47.62 -4.00
C THR A 187 -5.30 48.35 -4.96
N VAL A 188 -6.59 48.00 -4.90
CA VAL A 188 -7.63 48.67 -5.72
C VAL A 188 -7.68 50.17 -5.42
N LEU A 189 -7.68 50.56 -4.15
CA LEU A 189 -7.67 51.96 -3.73
C LEU A 189 -6.38 52.68 -4.18
N ALA A 190 -5.23 52.02 -4.14
CA ALA A 190 -3.96 52.58 -4.62
C ALA A 190 -3.98 52.78 -6.15
N VAL A 191 -4.51 51.80 -6.92
CA VAL A 191 -4.69 51.96 -8.38
C VAL A 191 -5.62 53.12 -8.68
N LEU A 192 -6.74 53.23 -7.98
CA LEU A 192 -7.67 54.37 -8.12
C LEU A 192 -6.98 55.69 -7.80
N GLY A 193 -6.29 55.81 -6.68
CA GLY A 193 -5.60 57.02 -6.27
C GLY A 193 -4.52 57.47 -7.26
N VAL A 194 -3.71 56.53 -7.75
CA VAL A 194 -2.69 56.81 -8.78
C VAL A 194 -3.34 57.22 -10.09
N SER A 195 -4.42 56.56 -10.53
CA SER A 195 -5.14 56.85 -11.75
C SER A 195 -5.82 58.23 -11.69
N LEU A 196 -6.40 58.61 -10.55
CA LEU A 196 -6.96 59.94 -10.33
C LEU A 196 -5.89 61.05 -10.37
N ASN A 197 -4.72 60.84 -9.78
CA ASN A 197 -3.61 61.77 -9.84
C ASN A 197 -3.11 62.00 -11.27
N LEU A 198 -3.04 60.95 -12.06
CA LEU A 198 -2.70 60.97 -13.49
C LEU A 198 -3.76 61.72 -14.31
N TYR A 199 -5.03 61.55 -13.98
CA TYR A 199 -6.13 62.28 -14.60
C TYR A 199 -6.03 63.77 -14.30
N GLN A 200 -5.82 64.15 -13.03
CA GLN A 200 -5.61 65.57 -12.65
C GLN A 200 -4.39 66.21 -13.32
N SER A 201 -3.36 65.39 -13.59
CA SER A 201 -2.16 65.83 -14.31
C SER A 201 -2.32 65.87 -15.83
N GLY A 202 -3.48 65.53 -16.36
CA GLY A 202 -3.76 65.51 -17.80
C GLY A 202 -3.08 64.38 -18.58
N LYS A 203 -2.51 63.39 -17.88
CA LYS A 203 -1.77 62.25 -18.49
C LYS A 203 -2.64 61.03 -18.77
N MET A 204 -3.87 61.00 -18.25
CA MET A 204 -4.82 59.89 -18.43
C MET A 204 -6.24 60.43 -18.56
N GLY A 205 -7.08 59.83 -19.41
CA GLY A 205 -8.51 60.14 -19.52
C GLY A 205 -9.35 59.46 -18.42
N VAL A 206 -10.58 59.96 -18.22
CA VAL A 206 -11.55 59.35 -17.27
C VAL A 206 -11.79 57.86 -17.56
N GLU A 207 -11.80 57.50 -18.83
CA GLU A 207 -11.93 56.14 -19.31
C GLU A 207 -10.82 55.22 -18.75
N GLY A 208 -9.58 55.71 -18.76
CA GLY A 208 -8.43 54.98 -18.17
C GLY A 208 -8.54 54.79 -16.67
N VAL A 209 -9.06 55.79 -15.93
CA VAL A 209 -9.29 55.67 -14.49
C VAL A 209 -10.31 54.58 -14.19
N LEU A 210 -11.44 54.58 -14.92
CA LEU A 210 -12.50 53.57 -14.73
C LEU A 210 -12.01 52.18 -15.10
N VAL A 211 -11.37 52.05 -16.26
CA VAL A 211 -10.91 50.74 -16.77
C VAL A 211 -9.83 50.14 -15.84
N CYS A 212 -8.81 50.89 -15.47
CA CYS A 212 -7.75 50.37 -14.57
C CYS A 212 -8.31 49.98 -13.20
N THR A 213 -9.25 50.74 -12.64
CA THR A 213 -9.86 50.43 -11.34
C THR A 213 -10.75 49.20 -11.39
N LEU A 214 -11.62 49.08 -12.43
CA LEU A 214 -12.49 47.91 -12.62
C LEU A 214 -11.68 46.66 -12.92
N SER A 215 -10.62 46.80 -13.72
CA SER A 215 -9.67 45.71 -13.98
C SER A 215 -9.01 45.23 -12.69
N ALA A 216 -8.55 46.11 -11.84
CA ALA A 216 -7.99 45.79 -10.54
C ALA A 216 -9.03 45.05 -9.65
N LEU A 217 -10.28 45.50 -9.63
CA LEU A 217 -11.33 44.91 -8.79
C LEU A 217 -11.69 43.50 -9.22
N SER A 218 -11.71 43.21 -10.53
CA SER A 218 -12.21 41.94 -11.10
C SER A 218 -11.16 40.84 -11.29
N SER A 219 -9.86 41.18 -11.30
CA SER A 219 -8.78 40.31 -11.76
C SER A 219 -8.05 39.52 -10.68
N PHE A 220 -8.35 39.72 -9.41
CA PHE A 220 -7.69 39.01 -8.31
C PHE A 220 -8.16 37.57 -8.12
N GLY A 221 -9.31 37.15 -8.68
CA GLY A 221 -9.86 35.80 -8.52
C GLY A 221 -8.86 34.67 -8.78
N PRO A 222 -8.21 34.61 -9.98
CA PRO A 222 -7.21 33.59 -10.28
C PRO A 222 -5.98 33.64 -9.36
N VAL A 223 -5.57 34.84 -8.91
CA VAL A 223 -4.42 35.00 -7.98
C VAL A 223 -4.75 34.48 -6.58
N VAL A 224 -5.98 34.71 -6.10
CA VAL A 224 -6.47 34.15 -4.83
C VAL A 224 -6.60 32.63 -4.91
N ALA A 225 -7.09 32.11 -6.04
CA ALA A 225 -7.14 30.66 -6.28
C ALA A 225 -5.74 30.03 -6.20
N LEU A 226 -4.74 30.67 -6.83
CA LEU A 226 -3.34 30.25 -6.75
C LEU A 226 -2.79 30.30 -5.30
N ALA A 227 -3.11 31.34 -4.55
CA ALA A 227 -2.66 31.50 -3.17
C ALA A 227 -3.19 30.36 -2.25
N ASN A 228 -4.40 29.87 -2.49
CA ASN A 228 -5.03 28.80 -1.73
C ASN A 228 -4.44 27.41 -2.06
N LEU A 229 -3.76 27.24 -3.19
CA LEU A 229 -3.13 25.96 -3.55
C LEU A 229 -1.93 25.60 -2.68
N GLY A 230 -1.26 26.60 -2.09
CA GLY A 230 -0.01 26.37 -1.36
C GLY A 230 -0.10 25.38 -0.19
N VAL A 231 -1.27 25.26 0.45
CA VAL A 231 -1.49 24.31 1.56
C VAL A 231 -1.61 22.86 1.04
N GLY A 232 -2.25 22.66 -0.11
CA GLY A 232 -2.41 21.33 -0.72
C GLY A 232 -1.12 20.79 -1.34
N LEU A 233 -0.27 21.66 -1.89
CA LEU A 233 0.96 21.27 -2.59
C LEU A 233 1.94 20.48 -1.69
N THR A 234 2.11 20.88 -0.45
CA THR A 234 3.01 20.17 0.48
C THR A 234 2.56 18.72 0.72
N GLN A 235 1.25 18.50 0.82
CA GLN A 235 0.71 17.17 1.00
C GLN A 235 0.88 16.33 -0.26
N VAL A 236 0.61 16.92 -1.42
CA VAL A 236 0.79 16.23 -2.72
C VAL A 236 2.24 15.84 -2.97
N PHE A 237 3.20 16.71 -2.66
CA PHE A 237 4.63 16.37 -2.78
C PHE A 237 5.01 15.24 -1.83
N ALA A 238 4.52 15.24 -0.59
CA ALA A 238 4.77 14.13 0.33
C ALA A 238 4.16 12.81 -0.17
N SER A 239 2.96 12.84 -0.76
CA SER A 239 2.34 11.67 -1.40
C SER A 239 3.12 11.21 -2.64
N ALA A 240 3.61 12.17 -3.44
CA ALA A 240 4.44 11.87 -4.62
C ALA A 240 5.77 11.21 -4.22
N ASP A 241 6.44 11.72 -3.19
CA ASP A 241 7.68 11.14 -2.68
C ASP A 241 7.45 9.71 -2.21
N ARG A 242 6.37 9.42 -1.46
CA ARG A 242 6.04 8.06 -1.01
C ARG A 242 5.79 7.09 -2.17
N VAL A 243 5.10 7.54 -3.22
CA VAL A 243 4.87 6.73 -4.43
C VAL A 243 6.18 6.50 -5.18
N LEU A 244 7.02 7.52 -5.33
CA LEU A 244 8.33 7.41 -5.98
C LEU A 244 9.27 6.49 -5.20
N ASP A 245 9.36 6.64 -3.89
CA ASP A 245 10.16 5.78 -3.01
C ASP A 245 9.78 4.30 -3.22
N LEU A 246 8.47 3.99 -3.31
CA LEU A 246 8.02 2.61 -3.59
C LEU A 246 8.43 2.14 -5.00
N LEU A 247 8.31 3.00 -6.01
CA LEU A 247 8.64 2.65 -7.40
C LEU A 247 10.15 2.44 -7.60
N GLU A 248 10.98 3.19 -6.89
CA GLU A 248 12.45 3.17 -6.94
C GLU A 248 13.04 2.12 -5.99
N GLU A 249 12.23 1.57 -5.06
CA GLU A 249 12.72 0.57 -4.11
C GLU A 249 13.20 -0.70 -4.83
N GLU A 250 14.42 -1.12 -4.49
CA GLU A 250 15.01 -2.33 -5.04
C GLU A 250 14.47 -3.59 -4.35
N PRO A 251 14.11 -4.63 -5.12
CA PRO A 251 13.69 -5.91 -4.55
C PRO A 251 14.85 -6.61 -3.85
N VAL A 252 14.54 -7.41 -2.83
CA VAL A 252 15.54 -8.24 -2.14
C VAL A 252 16.05 -9.36 -3.05
N THR A 253 15.16 -9.93 -3.86
CA THR A 253 15.49 -10.98 -4.84
C THR A 253 15.10 -10.49 -6.23
N VAL A 254 16.00 -10.69 -7.21
CA VAL A 254 15.75 -10.32 -8.60
C VAL A 254 15.16 -11.51 -9.34
N ASP A 255 14.15 -11.28 -10.18
CA ASP A 255 13.62 -12.31 -11.07
C ASP A 255 14.69 -12.80 -12.04
N VAL A 256 14.86 -14.12 -12.10
CA VAL A 256 15.73 -14.78 -13.05
C VAL A 256 14.90 -15.24 -14.23
N THR A 257 15.21 -14.70 -15.42
CA THR A 257 14.57 -15.08 -16.68
C THR A 257 15.41 -16.08 -17.46
N ASP A 258 16.72 -15.89 -17.44
CA ASP A 258 17.70 -16.67 -18.20
C ASP A 258 18.54 -17.50 -17.23
N GLY A 259 18.03 -18.65 -16.81
CA GLY A 259 18.66 -19.55 -15.85
C GLY A 259 18.78 -20.96 -16.40
N THR A 260 19.21 -21.88 -15.54
CA THR A 260 19.30 -23.30 -15.85
C THR A 260 17.98 -23.98 -15.54
N ASP A 261 17.32 -24.56 -16.53
CA ASP A 261 16.18 -25.44 -16.29
C ASP A 261 16.69 -26.73 -15.65
N THR A 262 16.11 -27.08 -14.51
CA THR A 262 16.43 -28.31 -13.78
C THR A 262 15.15 -29.07 -13.45
N ALA A 263 15.22 -30.39 -13.45
CA ALA A 263 14.12 -31.22 -12.93
C ALA A 263 14.31 -31.38 -11.43
N PHE A 264 13.23 -31.56 -10.72
CA PHE A 264 13.30 -31.78 -9.27
C PHE A 264 13.71 -33.23 -8.97
N ALA A 265 14.91 -33.43 -8.45
CA ALA A 265 15.40 -34.73 -7.94
C ALA A 265 15.83 -34.67 -6.46
N GLY A 266 15.48 -33.58 -5.77
CA GLY A 266 15.77 -33.31 -4.38
C GLY A 266 16.22 -31.87 -4.17
N ALA A 267 16.40 -31.47 -2.91
CA ALA A 267 16.90 -30.14 -2.57
C ALA A 267 17.90 -30.24 -1.41
N ALA A 268 18.79 -29.28 -1.30
CA ALA A 268 19.77 -29.22 -0.21
C ALA A 268 20.02 -27.76 0.23
N ALA A 269 20.36 -27.63 1.49
CA ALA A 269 20.98 -26.43 2.03
C ALA A 269 22.38 -26.80 2.52
N GLU A 270 23.38 -25.98 2.19
CA GLU A 270 24.78 -26.21 2.54
C GLU A 270 25.36 -24.97 3.19
N HIS A 271 25.77 -25.08 4.43
CA HIS A 271 26.41 -24.03 5.22
C HIS A 271 25.66 -22.68 5.19
N VAL A 272 24.33 -22.72 5.27
CA VAL A 272 23.47 -21.52 5.13
C VAL A 272 23.53 -20.68 6.39
N ASN A 273 23.95 -19.41 6.22
CA ASN A 273 23.79 -18.36 7.20
C ASN A 273 22.79 -17.33 6.66
N PHE A 274 21.84 -16.93 7.51
CA PHE A 274 20.81 -15.99 7.11
C PHE A 274 20.34 -15.09 8.26
N ALA A 275 20.22 -13.79 7.97
CA ALA A 275 19.69 -12.79 8.86
C ALA A 275 18.59 -11.96 8.19
N TYR A 276 17.51 -11.64 8.93
CA TYR A 276 16.59 -10.57 8.56
C TYR A 276 17.17 -9.25 9.06
N ALA A 277 17.63 -8.41 8.15
CA ALA A 277 18.34 -7.16 8.46
C ALA A 277 19.54 -7.39 9.42
N LYS A 278 19.36 -7.23 10.74
CA LYS A 278 20.41 -7.39 11.76
C LYS A 278 20.20 -8.60 12.67
N GLU A 279 19.09 -9.29 12.53
CA GLU A 279 18.72 -10.43 13.36
C GLU A 279 19.12 -11.72 12.65
N GLU A 280 20.19 -12.36 13.12
CA GLU A 280 20.61 -13.66 12.62
C GLU A 280 19.64 -14.75 13.05
N VAL A 281 19.17 -15.56 12.08
CA VAL A 281 18.17 -16.59 12.29
C VAL A 281 18.68 -17.99 11.96
N LEU A 282 19.53 -18.14 10.95
CA LEU A 282 20.13 -19.41 10.58
C LEU A 282 21.65 -19.32 10.69
N HIS A 283 22.25 -20.37 11.25
CA HIS A 283 23.67 -20.44 11.57
C HIS A 283 24.25 -21.76 11.08
N ASP A 284 25.00 -21.76 10.00
CA ASP A 284 25.68 -22.92 9.42
C ASP A 284 24.71 -24.12 9.20
N LEU A 285 23.49 -23.80 8.67
CA LEU A 285 22.46 -24.79 8.45
C LEU A 285 22.80 -25.65 7.26
N SER A 286 22.88 -26.98 7.47
CA SER A 286 23.06 -27.96 6.41
C SER A 286 22.06 -29.10 6.56
N LEU A 287 21.25 -29.34 5.49
CA LEU A 287 20.32 -30.46 5.42
C LEU A 287 20.01 -30.84 3.99
N THR A 288 19.51 -32.07 3.78
CA THR A 288 19.12 -32.59 2.48
C THR A 288 17.66 -33.02 2.45
N ILE A 289 17.00 -32.77 1.33
CA ILE A 289 15.61 -33.14 1.08
C ILE A 289 15.61 -34.17 -0.06
N PRO A 290 15.61 -35.48 0.23
CA PRO A 290 15.62 -36.51 -0.80
C PRO A 290 14.30 -36.55 -1.58
N GLU A 291 14.39 -36.91 -2.86
CA GLU A 291 13.23 -37.05 -3.75
C GLU A 291 12.23 -38.11 -3.22
N LYS A 292 10.93 -37.85 -3.41
CA LYS A 292 9.83 -38.76 -3.07
C LYS A 292 9.84 -39.24 -1.60
N LYS A 293 10.20 -38.34 -0.69
CA LYS A 293 10.19 -38.57 0.75
C LYS A 293 9.39 -37.50 1.47
N ILE A 294 8.94 -37.80 2.67
CA ILE A 294 8.43 -36.83 3.62
C ILE A 294 9.59 -36.46 4.56
N VAL A 295 10.01 -35.21 4.50
CA VAL A 295 11.01 -34.65 5.40
C VAL A 295 10.30 -33.79 6.43
N GLY A 296 10.40 -34.21 7.69
CA GLY A 296 9.90 -33.46 8.84
C GLY A 296 10.97 -32.53 9.38
N ILE A 297 10.59 -31.29 9.69
CA ILE A 297 11.44 -30.32 10.40
C ILE A 297 10.71 -29.93 11.67
N THR A 298 11.29 -30.28 12.83
CA THR A 298 10.74 -29.98 14.15
C THR A 298 11.65 -29.00 14.91
N GLY A 299 11.13 -28.38 15.95
CA GLY A 299 11.90 -27.45 16.80
C GLY A 299 11.00 -26.39 17.43
N ARG A 300 11.55 -25.63 18.38
CA ARG A 300 10.82 -24.57 19.08
C ARG A 300 10.37 -23.46 18.14
N SER A 301 9.34 -22.68 18.54
CA SER A 301 8.97 -21.46 17.82
C SER A 301 10.18 -20.51 17.77
N GLY A 302 10.39 -19.87 16.61
CA GLY A 302 11.55 -18.99 16.40
C GLY A 302 12.87 -19.70 16.07
N SER A 303 12.92 -21.04 15.93
CA SER A 303 14.16 -21.77 15.59
C SER A 303 14.60 -21.65 14.12
N GLY A 304 13.87 -20.94 13.26
CA GLY A 304 14.24 -20.71 11.85
C GLY A 304 13.56 -21.62 10.82
N LYS A 305 12.64 -22.51 11.22
CA LYS A 305 11.97 -23.48 10.31
C LYS A 305 11.25 -22.83 9.12
N SER A 306 10.38 -21.87 9.39
CA SER A 306 9.67 -21.11 8.35
C SER A 306 10.61 -20.29 7.49
N THR A 307 11.68 -19.77 8.08
CA THR A 307 12.74 -19.05 7.36
C THR A 307 13.42 -19.96 6.34
N PHE A 308 13.75 -21.20 6.72
CA PHE A 308 14.32 -22.15 5.79
C PHE A 308 13.37 -22.47 4.61
N LEU A 309 12.06 -22.67 4.84
CA LEU A 309 11.09 -22.86 3.75
C LEU A 309 11.06 -21.65 2.80
N ARG A 310 11.13 -20.44 3.35
CA ARG A 310 11.15 -19.20 2.57
C ARG A 310 12.42 -19.03 1.73
N LEU A 311 13.57 -19.51 2.22
CA LEU A 311 14.81 -19.55 1.46
C LEU A 311 14.76 -20.59 0.34
N LEU A 312 14.15 -21.75 0.59
CA LEU A 312 13.94 -22.78 -0.42
C LEU A 312 13.06 -22.24 -1.56
N MET A 313 11.97 -21.50 -1.21
CA MET A 313 11.14 -20.76 -2.15
C MET A 313 11.85 -19.55 -2.80
N ARG A 314 13.08 -19.26 -2.41
CA ARG A 314 13.80 -18.05 -2.85
C ARG A 314 12.98 -16.77 -2.69
N PHE A 315 12.27 -16.63 -1.56
CA PHE A 315 11.67 -15.34 -1.18
C PHE A 315 12.73 -14.37 -0.65
N TRP A 316 13.85 -14.91 -0.16
CA TRP A 316 15.09 -14.21 0.17
C TRP A 316 16.26 -15.01 -0.39
N ASP A 317 17.35 -14.33 -0.72
CA ASP A 317 18.62 -14.95 -1.04
C ASP A 317 19.45 -15.11 0.24
N VAL A 318 20.20 -16.21 0.35
CA VAL A 318 21.11 -16.46 1.48
C VAL A 318 22.31 -15.52 1.42
N GLN A 319 22.78 -15.07 2.60
CA GLN A 319 24.00 -14.27 2.69
C GLN A 319 25.26 -15.12 2.49
N ASP A 320 25.30 -16.29 3.17
CA ASP A 320 26.39 -17.26 3.03
C ASP A 320 25.82 -18.66 2.80
N GLY A 321 26.62 -19.51 2.15
CA GLY A 321 26.19 -20.85 1.79
C GLY A 321 25.32 -20.90 0.52
N SER A 322 24.65 -22.01 0.33
CA SER A 322 23.77 -22.22 -0.83
C SER A 322 22.52 -23.02 -0.48
N VAL A 323 21.43 -22.70 -1.19
CA VAL A 323 20.23 -23.53 -1.27
C VAL A 323 20.12 -23.99 -2.72
N SER A 324 19.99 -25.29 -2.93
CA SER A 324 19.99 -25.89 -4.24
C SER A 324 18.82 -26.86 -4.47
N VAL A 325 18.38 -26.97 -5.72
CA VAL A 325 17.45 -27.98 -6.24
C VAL A 325 18.21 -28.78 -7.28
N ASP A 326 18.30 -30.09 -7.08
CA ASP A 326 19.08 -31.01 -7.93
C ASP A 326 20.52 -30.51 -8.17
N GLY A 327 21.18 -30.04 -7.10
CA GLY A 327 22.55 -29.48 -7.17
C GLY A 327 22.68 -28.12 -7.85
N THR A 328 21.59 -27.55 -8.40
CA THR A 328 21.59 -26.22 -8.99
C THR A 328 21.13 -25.21 -7.95
N ASP A 329 21.94 -24.18 -7.70
CA ASP A 329 21.60 -23.06 -6.78
C ASP A 329 20.30 -22.40 -7.22
N VAL A 330 19.36 -22.19 -6.30
CA VAL A 330 18.05 -21.59 -6.58
C VAL A 330 18.16 -20.19 -7.20
N ARG A 331 19.28 -19.49 -6.97
CA ARG A 331 19.58 -18.19 -7.58
C ARG A 331 19.86 -18.26 -9.09
N LYS A 332 20.10 -19.44 -9.63
CA LYS A 332 20.39 -19.71 -11.05
C LYS A 332 19.23 -20.37 -11.80
N ILE A 333 18.15 -20.67 -11.11
CA ILE A 333 16.94 -21.28 -11.69
C ILE A 333 15.97 -20.15 -12.09
N PRO A 334 15.35 -20.18 -13.30
CA PRO A 334 14.34 -19.20 -13.66
C PRO A 334 13.22 -19.15 -12.61
N THR A 335 12.87 -17.95 -12.16
CA THR A 335 11.90 -17.79 -11.04
C THR A 335 10.58 -18.48 -11.32
N LYS A 336 10.07 -18.38 -12.56
CA LYS A 336 8.84 -19.06 -12.98
C LYS A 336 8.97 -20.58 -12.86
N HIS A 337 10.09 -21.13 -13.35
CA HIS A 337 10.33 -22.59 -13.30
C HIS A 337 10.44 -23.09 -11.87
N LEU A 338 11.10 -22.34 -10.98
CA LEU A 338 11.15 -22.66 -9.56
C LEU A 338 9.73 -22.71 -8.95
N ARG A 339 8.87 -21.72 -9.25
CA ARG A 339 7.48 -21.68 -8.78
C ARG A 339 6.63 -22.84 -9.32
N ASP A 340 6.87 -23.27 -10.55
CA ASP A 340 6.17 -24.41 -11.15
C ASP A 340 6.57 -25.76 -10.47
N MET A 341 7.76 -25.83 -9.86
CA MET A 341 8.26 -27.02 -9.15
C MET A 341 7.80 -27.12 -7.71
N GLU A 342 7.27 -26.06 -7.09
CA GLU A 342 7.03 -26.00 -5.66
C GLU A 342 5.64 -25.44 -5.32
N SER A 343 5.07 -25.92 -4.22
CA SER A 343 3.86 -25.34 -3.61
C SER A 343 4.10 -25.12 -2.13
N TYR A 344 3.70 -23.95 -1.64
CA TYR A 344 3.89 -23.55 -0.26
C TYR A 344 2.57 -23.26 0.44
N VAL A 345 2.31 -23.99 1.50
CA VAL A 345 1.18 -23.75 2.41
C VAL A 345 1.73 -23.03 3.65
N THR A 346 1.36 -21.79 3.82
CA THR A 346 1.71 -20.97 4.98
C THR A 346 0.90 -21.34 6.21
N GLN A 347 1.39 -20.99 7.39
CA GLN A 347 0.69 -21.18 8.67
C GLN A 347 -0.71 -20.54 8.67
N GLU A 348 -0.85 -19.35 8.06
CA GLU A 348 -2.13 -18.70 7.84
C GLU A 348 -2.49 -18.71 6.36
N THR A 349 -3.63 -19.28 6.02
CA THR A 349 -4.15 -19.30 4.64
C THR A 349 -5.02 -18.08 4.39
N HIS A 350 -4.63 -17.26 3.42
CA HIS A 350 -5.43 -16.13 2.95
C HIS A 350 -6.41 -16.57 1.87
N LEU A 351 -7.67 -16.16 2.02
CA LEU A 351 -8.73 -16.40 1.04
C LEU A 351 -9.16 -15.10 0.41
N PHE A 352 -9.51 -15.17 -0.87
CA PHE A 352 -10.03 -14.05 -1.64
C PHE A 352 -11.56 -14.01 -1.52
N HIS A 353 -12.13 -12.81 -1.63
CA HIS A 353 -13.57 -12.62 -1.73
C HIS A 353 -14.08 -13.16 -3.08
N ASP A 354 -14.27 -14.46 -3.13
CA ASP A 354 -14.68 -15.23 -4.31
C ASP A 354 -15.27 -16.58 -3.86
N SER A 355 -15.74 -17.39 -4.78
CA SER A 355 -16.22 -18.73 -4.48
C SER A 355 -15.13 -19.65 -3.90
N ILE A 356 -15.51 -20.67 -3.15
CA ILE A 356 -14.57 -21.67 -2.64
C ILE A 356 -13.87 -22.38 -3.81
N ALA A 357 -14.59 -22.65 -4.90
CA ALA A 357 -14.00 -23.25 -6.09
C ALA A 357 -12.87 -22.39 -6.66
N ASN A 358 -13.10 -21.09 -6.84
CA ASN A 358 -12.10 -20.17 -7.37
C ASN A 358 -10.93 -19.99 -6.39
N ASN A 359 -11.21 -19.98 -5.09
CA ASN A 359 -10.17 -19.97 -4.07
C ASN A 359 -9.24 -21.18 -4.13
N ILE A 360 -9.75 -22.35 -4.49
CA ILE A 360 -8.91 -23.55 -4.69
C ILE A 360 -8.22 -23.49 -6.06
N ALA A 361 -8.94 -23.08 -7.11
CA ALA A 361 -8.47 -23.04 -8.50
C ALA A 361 -7.34 -22.03 -8.75
N ILE A 362 -7.07 -21.09 -7.81
CA ILE A 362 -5.94 -20.15 -7.92
C ILE A 362 -4.59 -20.87 -8.10
N ALA A 363 -4.47 -22.09 -7.58
CA ALA A 363 -3.26 -22.91 -7.71
C ALA A 363 -3.07 -23.51 -9.12
N LYS A 364 -4.15 -23.66 -9.89
CA LYS A 364 -4.16 -24.17 -11.27
C LYS A 364 -5.28 -23.45 -12.04
N PRO A 365 -5.01 -22.28 -12.65
CA PRO A 365 -6.00 -21.58 -13.46
C PRO A 365 -6.54 -22.49 -14.57
N GLY A 366 -7.87 -22.57 -14.70
CA GLY A 366 -8.52 -23.45 -15.67
C GLY A 366 -8.70 -24.90 -15.24
N ALA A 367 -8.46 -25.23 -13.97
CA ALA A 367 -8.75 -26.57 -13.42
C ALA A 367 -10.23 -26.92 -13.55
N SER A 368 -10.52 -28.16 -13.89
CA SER A 368 -11.89 -28.67 -13.97
C SER A 368 -12.53 -28.77 -12.60
N ARG A 369 -13.86 -28.83 -12.56
CA ARG A 369 -14.60 -28.98 -11.31
C ARG A 369 -14.24 -30.30 -10.60
N GLU A 370 -14.00 -31.33 -11.35
CA GLU A 370 -13.59 -32.65 -10.86
C GLU A 370 -12.22 -32.64 -10.20
N GLU A 371 -11.25 -31.94 -10.81
CA GLU A 371 -9.90 -31.75 -10.24
C GLU A 371 -9.96 -31.00 -8.92
N ILE A 372 -10.75 -29.91 -8.86
CA ILE A 372 -10.98 -29.10 -7.65
C ILE A 372 -11.60 -29.98 -6.55
N MET A 373 -12.62 -30.78 -6.89
CA MET A 373 -13.29 -31.68 -5.94
C MET A 373 -12.35 -32.77 -5.43
N GLU A 374 -11.50 -33.35 -6.30
CA GLU A 374 -10.52 -34.34 -5.89
C GLU A 374 -9.47 -33.77 -4.93
N ALA A 375 -8.95 -32.56 -5.23
CA ALA A 375 -8.04 -31.85 -4.35
C ALA A 375 -8.67 -31.55 -2.98
N ALA A 376 -9.94 -31.12 -2.97
CA ALA A 376 -10.69 -30.86 -1.75
C ALA A 376 -10.95 -32.13 -0.92
N LYS A 377 -11.19 -33.29 -1.56
CA LYS A 377 -11.30 -34.58 -0.87
C LYS A 377 -9.99 -34.97 -0.19
N LYS A 378 -8.85 -34.83 -0.90
CA LYS A 378 -7.51 -35.08 -0.34
C LYS A 378 -7.21 -34.21 0.87
N ALA A 379 -7.71 -32.96 0.85
CA ALA A 379 -7.57 -31.99 1.94
C ALA A 379 -8.64 -32.12 3.03
N SER A 380 -9.50 -33.12 2.98
CA SER A 380 -10.60 -33.33 3.97
C SER A 380 -11.54 -32.13 4.13
N ILE A 381 -11.79 -31.36 3.07
CA ILE A 381 -12.70 -30.20 3.09
C ILE A 381 -13.96 -30.41 2.24
N HIS A 382 -13.98 -31.41 1.37
CA HIS A 382 -15.09 -31.69 0.44
C HIS A 382 -16.44 -31.81 1.15
N ASP A 383 -16.50 -32.67 2.17
CA ASP A 383 -17.77 -32.97 2.87
C ASP A 383 -18.33 -31.69 3.55
N PHE A 384 -17.47 -30.90 4.14
CA PHE A 384 -17.85 -29.59 4.68
C PHE A 384 -18.41 -28.67 3.60
N ILE A 385 -17.72 -28.54 2.45
CA ILE A 385 -18.18 -27.72 1.33
C ILE A 385 -19.57 -28.14 0.87
N MET A 386 -19.84 -29.45 0.82
CA MET A 386 -21.13 -29.99 0.41
C MET A 386 -22.26 -29.73 1.41
N THR A 387 -21.96 -29.37 2.67
CA THR A 387 -22.97 -28.92 3.65
C THR A 387 -23.41 -27.47 3.44
N LEU A 388 -22.64 -26.69 2.68
CA LEU A 388 -22.94 -25.28 2.44
C LEU A 388 -24.06 -25.13 1.40
N PRO A 389 -24.90 -24.07 1.51
CA PRO A 389 -26.08 -23.90 0.65
C PRO A 389 -25.80 -23.88 -0.86
N LYS A 390 -24.65 -23.34 -1.27
CA LYS A 390 -24.20 -23.28 -2.67
C LYS A 390 -23.00 -24.22 -2.94
N GLY A 391 -22.64 -25.10 -2.01
CA GLY A 391 -21.49 -25.98 -2.14
C GLY A 391 -20.21 -25.22 -2.50
N TYR A 392 -19.53 -25.64 -3.56
CA TYR A 392 -18.30 -25.01 -4.06
C TYR A 392 -18.47 -23.59 -4.59
N ASP A 393 -19.70 -23.19 -4.94
CA ASP A 393 -20.02 -21.85 -5.43
C ASP A 393 -20.41 -20.90 -4.29
N THR A 394 -20.21 -21.33 -3.04
CA THR A 394 -20.37 -20.49 -1.86
C THR A 394 -19.27 -19.44 -1.86
N GLU A 395 -19.68 -18.16 -1.80
CA GLU A 395 -18.77 -17.04 -1.68
C GLU A 395 -18.16 -16.97 -0.29
N VAL A 396 -16.87 -16.83 -0.23
CA VAL A 396 -16.12 -16.57 1.01
C VAL A 396 -16.16 -15.08 1.28
N GLY A 397 -16.59 -14.67 2.46
CA GLY A 397 -16.59 -13.26 2.88
C GLY A 397 -15.18 -12.64 2.90
N GLU A 398 -15.11 -11.34 3.12
CA GLU A 398 -13.83 -10.63 3.22
C GLU A 398 -12.88 -11.36 4.18
N LEU A 399 -11.65 -11.63 3.72
CA LEU A 399 -10.60 -12.35 4.46
C LEU A 399 -11.03 -13.72 5.00
N GLY A 400 -12.12 -14.30 4.47
CA GLY A 400 -12.62 -15.61 4.89
C GLY A 400 -13.33 -15.61 6.25
N ASP A 401 -13.85 -14.50 6.73
CA ASP A 401 -14.48 -14.37 8.06
C ASP A 401 -15.63 -15.36 8.33
N THR A 402 -16.19 -15.93 7.27
CA THR A 402 -17.25 -16.96 7.35
C THR A 402 -16.74 -18.37 7.63
N LEU A 403 -15.42 -18.61 7.52
CA LEU A 403 -14.80 -19.92 7.69
C LEU A 403 -13.92 -19.96 8.94
N SER A 404 -13.92 -21.09 9.63
CA SER A 404 -13.01 -21.36 10.74
C SER A 404 -11.55 -21.44 10.28
N GLY A 405 -10.60 -21.24 11.19
CA GLY A 405 -9.17 -21.36 10.89
C GLY A 405 -8.79 -22.72 10.27
N GLY A 406 -9.40 -23.79 10.74
CA GLY A 406 -9.17 -25.14 10.19
C GLY A 406 -9.74 -25.34 8.79
N GLU A 407 -10.86 -24.71 8.44
CA GLU A 407 -11.43 -24.75 7.09
C GLU A 407 -10.56 -23.95 6.10
N LYS A 408 -10.12 -22.74 6.49
CA LYS A 408 -9.16 -21.96 5.70
C LYS A 408 -7.89 -22.76 5.41
N GLN A 409 -7.32 -23.39 6.44
CA GLN A 409 -6.10 -24.16 6.33
C GLN A 409 -6.27 -25.36 5.37
N ARG A 410 -7.41 -26.08 5.43
CA ARG A 410 -7.73 -27.18 4.51
C ARG A 410 -7.90 -26.70 3.06
N ILE A 411 -8.44 -25.49 2.83
CA ILE A 411 -8.46 -24.88 1.49
C ILE A 411 -7.04 -24.61 0.99
N GLY A 412 -6.13 -24.12 1.84
CA GLY A 412 -4.71 -23.96 1.51
C GLY A 412 -4.04 -25.28 1.12
N ILE A 413 -4.33 -26.34 1.86
CA ILE A 413 -3.84 -27.69 1.55
C ILE A 413 -4.44 -28.21 0.23
N ALA A 414 -5.72 -27.92 -0.06
CA ALA A 414 -6.35 -28.28 -1.34
C ALA A 414 -5.65 -27.59 -2.51
N ARG A 415 -5.23 -26.34 -2.37
CA ARG A 415 -4.39 -25.64 -3.36
C ARG A 415 -3.10 -26.40 -3.66
N ALA A 416 -2.39 -26.84 -2.60
CA ALA A 416 -1.14 -27.60 -2.78
C ALA A 416 -1.33 -28.96 -3.45
N PHE A 417 -2.45 -29.62 -3.20
CA PHE A 417 -2.78 -30.86 -3.91
C PHE A 417 -3.18 -30.63 -5.37
N LEU A 418 -3.85 -29.51 -5.68
CA LEU A 418 -4.24 -29.14 -7.03
C LEU A 418 -3.07 -28.72 -7.91
N HIS A 419 -2.05 -28.07 -7.31
CA HIS A 419 -0.86 -27.57 -8.00
C HIS A 419 0.10 -28.69 -8.41
N GLU A 420 -0.14 -29.69 -8.96
CA GLU A 420 0.62 -30.84 -9.49
C GLU A 420 2.17 -30.71 -9.54
N CYS A 421 2.78 -29.99 -8.59
CA CYS A 421 4.24 -29.78 -8.47
C CYS A 421 4.94 -30.98 -7.82
N PRO A 422 6.26 -31.19 -8.06
CA PRO A 422 7.04 -32.25 -7.43
C PRO A 422 7.38 -32.01 -5.96
N LEU A 423 7.40 -30.77 -5.49
CA LEU A 423 7.74 -30.39 -4.10
C LEU A 423 6.58 -29.66 -3.42
N ILE A 424 6.17 -30.16 -2.25
CA ILE A 424 5.14 -29.53 -1.40
C ILE A 424 5.81 -29.11 -0.08
N LEU A 425 5.71 -27.84 0.24
CA LEU A 425 6.19 -27.23 1.47
C LEU A 425 5.01 -26.87 2.36
N LEU A 426 5.00 -27.36 3.59
CA LEU A 426 3.90 -27.18 4.52
C LEU A 426 4.42 -26.61 5.84
N ASP A 427 3.97 -25.39 6.17
CA ASP A 427 4.34 -24.73 7.41
C ASP A 427 3.18 -24.82 8.42
N GLU A 428 3.34 -25.70 9.41
CA GLU A 428 2.35 -26.02 10.45
C GLU A 428 0.92 -26.35 9.90
N PRO A 429 0.78 -27.25 8.91
CA PRO A 429 -0.48 -27.44 8.17
C PRO A 429 -1.61 -28.04 9.00
N THR A 430 -1.35 -28.49 10.21
CA THR A 430 -2.34 -29.16 11.07
C THR A 430 -2.59 -28.41 12.39
N SER A 431 -2.02 -27.21 12.58
CA SER A 431 -2.09 -26.46 13.85
C SER A 431 -3.53 -26.18 14.31
N ASN A 432 -4.45 -25.91 13.39
CA ASN A 432 -5.83 -25.56 13.66
C ASN A 432 -6.83 -26.72 13.40
N LEU A 433 -6.35 -27.97 13.30
CA LEU A 433 -7.16 -29.13 12.97
C LEU A 433 -7.39 -30.03 14.17
N ASP A 434 -8.55 -30.67 14.19
CA ASP A 434 -8.84 -31.78 15.08
C ASP A 434 -8.11 -33.07 14.61
N SER A 435 -7.99 -34.04 15.49
CA SER A 435 -7.22 -35.26 15.24
C SER A 435 -7.76 -36.13 14.09
N LEU A 436 -9.07 -36.07 13.78
CA LEU A 436 -9.65 -36.83 12.67
C LEU A 436 -9.23 -36.21 11.34
N ASN A 437 -9.42 -34.92 11.16
CA ASN A 437 -9.04 -34.18 9.96
C ASN A 437 -7.52 -34.22 9.76
N GLU A 438 -6.73 -34.06 10.85
CA GLU A 438 -5.27 -34.24 10.81
C GLU A 438 -4.90 -35.61 10.25
N GLY A 439 -5.50 -36.69 10.77
CA GLY A 439 -5.23 -38.06 10.30
C GLY A 439 -5.53 -38.29 8.81
N ILE A 440 -6.63 -37.75 8.28
CA ILE A 440 -6.97 -37.81 6.87
C ILE A 440 -5.94 -37.07 5.99
N ILE A 441 -5.54 -35.89 6.39
CA ILE A 441 -4.56 -35.10 5.65
C ILE A 441 -3.18 -35.77 5.66
N LEU A 442 -2.73 -36.25 6.82
CA LEU A 442 -1.46 -36.98 6.92
C LEU A 442 -1.43 -38.24 6.07
N LYS A 443 -2.56 -38.97 6.00
CA LYS A 443 -2.71 -40.12 5.08
C LYS A 443 -2.59 -39.68 3.62
N SER A 444 -3.29 -38.58 3.23
CA SER A 444 -3.24 -38.08 1.86
C SER A 444 -1.83 -37.58 1.48
N LEU A 445 -1.09 -36.96 2.42
CA LEU A 445 0.30 -36.59 2.22
C LEU A 445 1.20 -37.82 2.02
N LYS A 446 1.01 -38.87 2.83
CA LYS A 446 1.76 -40.13 2.68
C LYS A 446 1.51 -40.84 1.34
N GLU A 447 0.28 -40.78 0.85
CA GLU A 447 -0.03 -41.25 -0.49
C GLU A 447 0.60 -40.43 -1.60
N SER A 448 0.58 -39.09 -1.43
CA SER A 448 1.19 -38.11 -2.37
C SER A 448 2.71 -38.24 -2.42
N ALA A 449 3.36 -38.56 -1.31
CA ALA A 449 4.81 -38.68 -1.20
C ALA A 449 5.37 -39.85 -2.05
N LYS A 450 4.55 -40.79 -2.52
CA LYS A 450 4.97 -41.80 -3.49
C LYS A 450 5.38 -41.21 -4.86
N LYS A 451 4.89 -40.02 -5.16
CA LYS A 451 5.13 -39.31 -6.44
C LYS A 451 5.75 -37.96 -6.27
N LYS A 452 5.66 -37.37 -5.11
CA LYS A 452 6.08 -35.99 -4.78
C LYS A 452 6.98 -36.00 -3.54
N THR A 453 7.77 -34.96 -3.37
CA THR A 453 8.51 -34.72 -2.13
C THR A 453 7.71 -33.78 -1.25
N VAL A 454 7.68 -34.04 0.05
CA VAL A 454 6.95 -33.22 1.01
C VAL A 454 7.90 -32.77 2.10
N VAL A 455 7.97 -31.46 2.34
CA VAL A 455 8.64 -30.91 3.54
C VAL A 455 7.57 -30.42 4.50
N LEU A 456 7.61 -30.93 5.71
CA LEU A 456 6.60 -30.74 6.72
C LEU A 456 7.21 -30.11 7.98
N VAL A 457 6.88 -28.87 8.25
CA VAL A 457 7.25 -28.19 9.49
C VAL A 457 6.12 -28.36 10.49
N SER A 458 6.43 -28.89 11.66
CA SER A 458 5.47 -29.00 12.76
C SER A 458 6.17 -29.21 14.11
N HIS A 459 5.52 -28.79 15.18
CA HIS A 459 5.89 -29.10 16.55
C HIS A 459 5.12 -30.29 17.14
N ARG A 460 4.16 -30.89 16.38
CA ARG A 460 3.32 -32.00 16.82
C ARG A 460 3.99 -33.33 16.50
N VAL A 461 4.10 -34.20 17.51
CA VAL A 461 4.65 -35.55 17.37
C VAL A 461 3.83 -36.39 16.38
N SER A 462 2.48 -36.28 16.41
CA SER A 462 1.58 -36.98 15.49
C SER A 462 1.92 -36.68 14.03
N THR A 463 2.18 -35.41 13.71
CA THR A 463 2.53 -34.94 12.39
C THR A 463 3.91 -35.45 11.95
N MET A 464 4.88 -35.51 12.87
CA MET A 464 6.23 -36.02 12.58
C MET A 464 6.29 -37.53 12.35
N ASN A 465 5.35 -38.32 12.89
CA ASN A 465 5.30 -39.76 12.71
C ASN A 465 5.09 -40.22 11.26
N VAL A 466 4.69 -39.33 10.36
CA VAL A 466 4.54 -39.71 8.92
C VAL A 466 5.81 -39.39 8.12
N ALA A 467 6.79 -38.69 8.70
CA ALA A 467 8.03 -38.35 8.03
C ALA A 467 8.99 -39.52 7.88
N ASP A 468 9.62 -39.63 6.72
CA ASP A 468 10.68 -40.62 6.45
C ASP A 468 12.02 -40.21 7.06
N VAL A 469 12.26 -38.87 7.10
CA VAL A 469 13.45 -38.24 7.68
C VAL A 469 12.98 -37.09 8.55
N VAL A 470 13.54 -36.96 9.75
CA VAL A 470 13.21 -35.87 10.66
C VAL A 470 14.49 -35.11 11.02
N TYR A 471 14.47 -33.81 10.86
CA TYR A 471 15.50 -32.90 11.33
C TYR A 471 14.97 -32.12 12.52
N GLU A 472 15.78 -32.04 13.56
CA GLU A 472 15.50 -31.17 14.70
C GLU A 472 16.28 -29.87 14.54
N MET A 473 15.56 -28.75 14.59
CA MET A 473 16.16 -27.42 14.43
C MET A 473 16.13 -26.65 15.75
N GLU A 474 17.30 -26.32 16.26
CA GLU A 474 17.46 -25.50 17.45
C GLU A 474 18.36 -24.30 17.16
N ASN A 475 17.89 -23.08 17.53
CA ASN A 475 18.66 -21.84 17.38
C ASN A 475 19.31 -21.70 15.98
N GLY A 476 18.57 -21.98 14.93
CA GLY A 476 19.04 -21.83 13.56
C GLY A 476 19.99 -22.92 13.05
N ARG A 477 20.17 -24.01 13.77
CA ARG A 477 21.05 -25.15 13.43
C ARG A 477 20.28 -26.45 13.43
N ILE A 478 20.76 -27.44 12.68
CA ILE A 478 20.30 -28.84 12.78
C ILE A 478 21.07 -29.51 13.90
N SER A 479 20.34 -30.16 14.81
CA SER A 479 20.91 -30.93 15.93
C SER A 479 20.92 -32.44 15.61
#